data_71f6aad03c0f66dac49572c6db43882c
#
_entry.id   71f6aad03c0f66dac49572c6db43882c
#
_cell.length_a   1.000
_cell.length_b   1.000
_cell.length_c   1.000
_cell.angle_alpha   90.00
_cell.angle_beta   90.00
_cell.angle_gamma   90.00
#
_symmetry.space_group_name_H-M   'P 1'
#
loop_
_entity.id
_entity.type
_entity.pdbx_description
1 polymer ?
#
loop_
_entity_poly.entity_id
_entity_poly.type
_entity_poly.pdbx_seq_one_letter_code
_entity_poly.pdbx_strand_id
1 'polypeptide(L)'
;DSPASPVTLTSTSFDSLIVGGQEVPLEREGGSSSSSASAPATYKTVQYAYFGVYDIAGGSSRSTYLTPDTTSLEIKPSGSTSTAKTMPSASGETVEVGGTPTQALKDLVLSSVKSRAKACVTVPTNMDPVCPSATQSSHLASLEVTTDATSVTMESGTRFTSDVISITTTPDPPKGGGSAPKPNRTQFRFSGEVTWTDGQEEPTVTVKRTEPAG
;
A
#
# COMPACT_ATOMS: atom_id res chain seq x y z
N ASP A 1 9.11 11.96 42.73
CA ASP A 1 9.36 11.64 41.29
C ASP A 1 8.29 10.67 40.85
N SER A 2 7.41 11.13 39.98
CA SER A 2 6.41 10.26 39.36
C SER A 2 7.09 9.33 38.37
N PRO A 3 6.91 8.02 38.46
CA PRO A 3 7.54 7.10 37.55
C PRO A 3 6.95 7.29 36.15
N ALA A 4 7.81 7.43 35.14
CA ALA A 4 7.41 7.38 33.75
C ALA A 4 7.05 5.93 33.37
N SER A 5 6.01 5.75 32.57
CA SER A 5 5.58 4.44 32.08
C SER A 5 6.09 4.24 30.64
N PRO A 6 6.61 3.04 30.31
CA PRO A 6 7.00 2.75 28.94
C PRO A 6 5.75 2.60 28.07
N VAL A 7 5.77 3.26 26.90
CA VAL A 7 4.74 3.16 25.87
C VAL A 7 5.40 2.73 24.59
N THR A 8 4.84 1.71 23.94
CA THR A 8 5.28 1.27 22.63
C THR A 8 4.42 1.94 21.56
N LEU A 9 5.04 2.70 20.70
CA LEU A 9 4.41 3.34 19.53
C LEU A 9 4.74 2.55 18.29
N THR A 10 3.73 2.22 17.49
CA THR A 10 3.90 1.45 16.25
C THR A 10 3.12 2.07 15.10
N SER A 11 3.64 1.90 13.89
CA SER A 11 2.94 2.25 12.67
C SER A 11 3.38 1.36 11.51
N THR A 12 2.46 1.04 10.62
CA THR A 12 2.74 0.43 9.31
C THR A 12 2.75 1.47 8.19
N SER A 13 2.38 2.71 8.51
CA SER A 13 2.16 3.78 7.54
C SER A 13 3.16 4.93 7.66
N PHE A 14 3.70 5.18 8.86
CA PHE A 14 4.56 6.33 9.15
C PHE A 14 5.88 5.90 9.76
N ASP A 15 6.94 6.60 9.42
CA ASP A 15 8.30 6.47 9.97
C ASP A 15 8.55 7.44 11.14
N SER A 16 7.58 8.30 11.44
CA SER A 16 7.54 9.16 12.63
C SER A 16 6.11 9.36 13.11
N LEU A 17 5.94 9.70 14.37
CA LEU A 17 4.64 10.08 14.95
C LEU A 17 4.75 11.44 15.65
N ILE A 18 3.64 12.17 15.70
CA ILE A 18 3.51 13.39 16.49
C ILE A 18 2.85 13.00 17.82
N VAL A 19 3.56 13.19 18.93
CA VAL A 19 3.09 12.87 20.29
C VAL A 19 3.07 14.15 21.11
N GLY A 20 1.89 14.58 21.51
CA GLY A 20 1.75 15.84 22.27
C GLY A 20 2.33 17.05 21.54
N GLY A 21 2.30 17.06 20.20
CA GLY A 21 2.84 18.13 19.35
C GLY A 21 4.34 18.01 19.03
N GLN A 22 5.02 16.98 19.51
CA GLN A 22 6.44 16.72 19.18
C GLN A 22 6.58 15.53 18.25
N GLU A 23 7.43 15.67 17.23
CA GLU A 23 7.72 14.58 16.31
C GLU A 23 8.70 13.58 16.92
N VAL A 24 8.31 12.31 16.92
CA VAL A 24 9.06 11.18 17.46
C VAL A 24 9.37 10.23 16.32
N PRO A 25 10.66 10.01 15.97
CA PRO A 25 11.03 9.05 14.94
C PRO A 25 10.76 7.61 15.41
N LEU A 26 10.35 6.77 14.47
CA LEU A 26 10.18 5.34 14.65
C LEU A 26 11.32 4.60 13.95
N GLU A 27 11.76 3.50 14.54
CA GLU A 27 12.73 2.60 13.94
C GLU A 27 12.01 1.48 13.19
N ARG A 28 12.51 1.12 12.01
CA ARG A 28 11.97 0.01 11.22
C ARG A 28 12.22 -1.31 11.94
N GLU A 29 11.17 -2.05 12.25
CA GLU A 29 11.26 -3.38 12.85
C GLU A 29 11.77 -4.38 11.79
N GLY A 30 12.85 -5.12 12.10
CA GLY A 30 13.46 -6.05 11.14
C GLY A 30 14.55 -5.41 10.28
N GLY A 31 15.47 -4.68 10.88
CA GLY A 31 16.67 -4.15 10.24
C GLY A 31 17.49 -5.23 9.56
N SER A 32 17.86 -4.95 8.30
CA SER A 32 18.70 -5.67 7.35
C SER A 32 18.04 -6.80 6.53
N SER A 33 17.76 -6.47 5.27
CA SER A 33 17.96 -7.30 4.06
C SER A 33 17.65 -8.81 4.13
N SER A 34 16.52 -9.21 4.65
CA SER A 34 15.98 -10.50 4.27
C SER A 34 14.76 -10.29 3.38
N SER A 35 14.94 -10.64 2.13
CA SER A 35 14.05 -10.53 0.99
C SER A 35 12.84 -11.45 1.08
N SER A 36 11.95 -11.20 2.00
CA SER A 36 10.57 -11.66 1.87
C SER A 36 9.68 -10.42 1.67
N ALA A 37 9.54 -10.03 0.41
CA ALA A 37 8.86 -8.84 -0.07
C ALA A 37 7.33 -8.85 0.10
N SER A 38 6.79 -9.43 1.18
CA SER A 38 5.35 -9.65 1.32
C SER A 38 4.70 -9.05 2.55
N ALA A 39 5.45 -8.55 3.52
CA ALA A 39 4.86 -7.90 4.69
C ALA A 39 5.14 -6.39 4.65
N PRO A 40 4.16 -5.54 4.98
CA PRO A 40 4.40 -4.11 5.13
C PRO A 40 5.45 -3.88 6.22
N ALA A 41 6.32 -2.89 6.02
CA ALA A 41 7.29 -2.51 7.04
C ALA A 41 6.55 -2.03 8.28
N THR A 42 6.92 -2.55 9.45
CA THR A 42 6.45 -2.04 10.73
C THR A 42 7.53 -1.14 11.33
N TYR A 43 7.11 0.02 11.76
CA TYR A 43 7.95 0.99 12.45
C TYR A 43 7.57 1.02 13.92
N LYS A 44 8.55 1.13 14.81
CA LYS A 44 8.34 1.04 16.26
C LYS A 44 9.33 1.88 17.03
N THR A 45 8.88 2.42 18.15
CA THR A 45 9.74 3.00 19.19
C THR A 45 9.14 2.77 20.56
N VAL A 46 9.98 2.84 21.60
CA VAL A 46 9.53 2.83 22.99
C VAL A 46 9.83 4.19 23.58
N GLN A 47 8.80 4.86 24.07
CA GLN A 47 8.89 6.15 24.75
C GLN A 47 8.50 6.00 26.22
N TYR A 48 9.10 6.84 27.05
CA TYR A 48 8.72 6.93 28.46
C TYR A 48 7.86 8.16 28.67
N ALA A 49 6.60 7.94 29.03
CA ALA A 49 5.65 9.02 29.22
C ALA A 49 5.22 9.12 30.69
N TYR A 50 5.08 10.35 31.15
CA TYR A 50 4.51 10.64 32.44
C TYR A 50 2.98 10.52 32.41
N PHE A 51 2.30 10.52 33.55
CA PHE A 51 0.85 10.54 33.56
C PHE A 51 0.30 11.79 32.87
N GLY A 52 -0.74 11.60 32.10
CA GLY A 52 -1.34 12.65 31.28
C GLY A 52 -2.12 12.08 30.10
N VAL A 53 -2.68 12.96 29.29
CA VAL A 53 -3.33 12.62 28.02
C VAL A 53 -2.47 13.17 26.89
N TYR A 54 -2.13 12.30 25.94
CA TYR A 54 -1.31 12.62 24.78
C TYR A 54 -2.09 12.38 23.52
N ASP A 55 -2.22 13.40 22.69
CA ASP A 55 -2.69 13.23 21.32
C ASP A 55 -1.57 12.67 20.48
N ILE A 56 -1.86 11.60 19.73
CA ILE A 56 -0.91 10.91 18.86
C ILE A 56 -1.45 10.90 17.45
N ALA A 57 -0.63 11.33 16.50
CA ALA A 57 -0.95 11.32 15.06
C ALA A 57 0.26 10.84 14.25
N GLY A 58 0.03 10.46 13.00
CA GLY A 58 1.11 10.16 12.05
C GLY A 58 1.96 11.40 11.76
N GLY A 59 3.25 11.18 11.50
CA GLY A 59 4.19 12.23 11.14
C GLY A 59 3.88 12.91 9.82
N SER A 60 4.49 14.05 9.57
CA SER A 60 4.20 14.89 8.41
C SER A 60 4.86 14.42 7.09
N SER A 61 5.86 13.54 7.16
CA SER A 61 6.68 13.12 6.01
C SER A 61 5.88 12.49 4.85
N ARG A 62 4.71 11.90 5.15
CA ARG A 62 3.84 11.23 4.15
C ARG A 62 2.47 11.86 4.04
N SER A 63 2.29 13.06 4.56
CA SER A 63 0.99 13.75 4.64
C SER A 63 0.34 14.07 3.28
N THR A 64 1.11 14.15 2.20
CA THR A 64 0.59 14.29 0.83
C THR A 64 -0.20 13.05 0.41
N TYR A 65 0.26 11.87 0.78
CA TYR A 65 -0.27 10.59 0.32
C TYR A 65 -1.13 9.86 1.36
N LEU A 66 -0.93 10.15 2.64
CA LEU A 66 -1.67 9.54 3.75
C LEU A 66 -2.22 10.62 4.68
N THR A 67 -3.52 10.56 4.94
CA THR A 67 -4.12 11.31 6.05
C THR A 67 -3.88 10.52 7.33
N PRO A 68 -3.14 11.07 8.31
CA PRO A 68 -2.86 10.35 9.54
C PRO A 68 -4.13 10.16 10.37
N ASP A 69 -4.28 8.97 10.92
CA ASP A 69 -5.27 8.74 11.96
C ASP A 69 -4.78 9.40 13.25
N THR A 70 -5.70 9.92 14.04
CA THR A 70 -5.42 10.52 15.34
C THR A 70 -5.98 9.63 16.44
N THR A 71 -5.20 9.43 17.49
CA THR A 71 -5.63 8.70 18.67
C THR A 71 -5.16 9.43 19.92
N SER A 72 -5.77 9.15 21.06
CA SER A 72 -5.33 9.69 22.34
C SER A 72 -4.90 8.56 23.27
N LEU A 73 -3.80 8.79 23.98
CA LEU A 73 -3.25 7.90 24.99
C LEU A 73 -3.40 8.55 26.36
N GLU A 74 -4.12 7.89 27.27
CA GLU A 74 -4.23 8.31 28.66
C GLU A 74 -3.33 7.45 29.56
N ILE A 75 -2.32 8.05 30.15
CA ILE A 75 -1.45 7.40 31.14
C ILE A 75 -1.89 7.81 32.55
N LYS A 76 -2.34 6.84 33.32
CA LYS A 76 -2.81 7.04 34.71
C LYS A 76 -1.67 6.84 35.70
N PRO A 77 -1.63 7.59 36.80
CA PRO A 77 -0.64 7.38 37.86
C PRO A 77 -0.80 5.98 38.47
N SER A 78 0.31 5.27 38.57
CA SER A 78 0.36 3.98 39.29
C SER A 78 0.07 4.19 40.77
N GLY A 79 -1.15 3.84 41.21
CA GLY A 79 -1.55 4.01 42.59
C GLY A 79 -3.02 4.35 42.80
N SER A 80 -3.79 4.55 41.75
CA SER A 80 -5.23 4.67 41.88
C SER A 80 -5.83 3.30 42.20
N THR A 81 -6.13 3.05 43.47
CA THR A 81 -6.90 1.90 43.96
C THR A 81 -8.33 2.00 43.43
N SER A 82 -8.52 1.66 42.18
CA SER A 82 -9.82 1.29 41.66
C SER A 82 -10.01 -0.18 41.97
N THR A 83 -11.00 -0.50 42.77
CA THR A 83 -11.52 -1.86 43.02
C THR A 83 -12.17 -2.43 41.75
N ALA A 84 -11.43 -2.56 40.68
CA ALA A 84 -11.81 -3.30 39.49
C ALA A 84 -10.66 -4.24 39.11
N LYS A 85 -10.95 -5.47 39.33
CA LYS A 85 -10.24 -6.69 39.07
C LYS A 85 -9.78 -6.81 37.60
N THR A 86 -8.66 -6.18 37.29
CA THR A 86 -7.71 -6.59 36.28
C THR A 86 -6.49 -5.69 36.41
N MET A 87 -5.43 -6.22 37.00
CA MET A 87 -4.14 -5.56 36.96
C MET A 87 -3.69 -5.51 35.49
N PRO A 88 -3.36 -4.37 34.89
CA PRO A 88 -2.51 -4.36 33.75
C PRO A 88 -1.15 -4.87 34.19
N SER A 89 -0.78 -6.01 33.69
CA SER A 89 0.61 -6.51 33.72
C SER A 89 1.51 -5.36 33.24
N ALA A 90 2.73 -5.29 33.75
CA ALA A 90 3.75 -4.30 33.38
C ALA A 90 4.29 -4.44 31.94
N SER A 91 3.47 -4.83 31.02
CA SER A 91 3.70 -4.75 29.59
C SER A 91 3.20 -3.38 29.13
N GLY A 92 4.14 -2.50 28.72
CA GLY A 92 3.84 -1.16 28.25
C GLY A 92 2.68 -1.13 27.25
N GLU A 93 1.85 -0.12 27.37
CA GLU A 93 0.74 0.09 26.45
C GLU A 93 1.28 0.22 25.01
N THR A 94 0.67 -0.47 24.05
CA THR A 94 1.03 -0.36 22.64
C THR A 94 -0.03 0.47 21.94
N VAL A 95 0.42 1.52 21.24
CA VAL A 95 -0.43 2.39 20.43
C VAL A 95 -0.02 2.23 18.98
N GLU A 96 -0.96 1.81 18.14
CA GLU A 96 -0.79 1.74 16.71
C GLU A 96 -1.47 2.93 16.03
N VAL A 97 -0.74 3.62 15.15
CA VAL A 97 -1.24 4.74 14.36
C VAL A 97 -1.20 4.36 12.89
N GLY A 98 -2.36 4.36 12.28
CA GLY A 98 -2.56 4.12 10.85
C GLY A 98 -2.65 5.41 10.04
N GLY A 99 -2.91 5.24 8.73
CA GLY A 99 -3.19 6.34 7.82
C GLY A 99 -4.11 5.93 6.70
N THR A 100 -5.02 6.84 6.37
CA THR A 100 -5.98 6.65 5.29
C THR A 100 -5.41 7.20 3.98
N PRO A 101 -5.42 6.42 2.86
CA PRO A 101 -4.96 6.86 1.56
C PRO A 101 -5.67 8.11 1.06
N THR A 102 -4.91 9.14 0.71
CA THR A 102 -5.43 10.37 0.10
C THR A 102 -5.79 10.17 -1.37
N GLN A 103 -6.44 11.17 -1.98
CA GLN A 103 -6.68 11.14 -3.42
C GLN A 103 -5.36 11.17 -4.21
N ALA A 104 -4.34 11.88 -3.74
CA ALA A 104 -3.03 11.92 -4.38
C ALA A 104 -2.38 10.54 -4.48
N LEU A 105 -2.48 9.71 -3.43
CA LEU A 105 -2.01 8.32 -3.50
C LEU A 105 -2.79 7.50 -4.53
N LYS A 106 -4.10 7.64 -4.55
CA LYS A 106 -4.96 6.92 -5.53
C LYS A 106 -4.63 7.31 -6.96
N ASP A 107 -4.38 8.60 -7.21
CA ASP A 107 -4.02 9.12 -8.54
C ASP A 107 -2.64 8.62 -8.99
N LEU A 108 -1.68 8.56 -8.07
CA LEU A 108 -0.36 8.00 -8.33
C LEU A 108 -0.44 6.51 -8.70
N VAL A 109 -1.21 5.73 -7.93
CA VAL A 109 -1.45 4.31 -8.19
C VAL A 109 -2.17 4.12 -9.54
N LEU A 110 -3.20 4.90 -9.81
CA LEU A 110 -3.94 4.84 -11.07
C LEU A 110 -3.06 5.16 -12.28
N SER A 111 -2.17 6.16 -12.16
CA SER A 111 -1.19 6.49 -13.19
C SER A 111 -0.24 5.32 -13.47
N SER A 112 0.25 4.67 -12.42
CA SER A 112 1.12 3.49 -12.53
C SER A 112 0.41 2.31 -13.19
N VAL A 113 -0.85 2.04 -12.84
CA VAL A 113 -1.71 1.03 -13.45
C VAL A 113 -1.90 1.29 -14.95
N LYS A 114 -2.24 2.52 -15.35
CA LYS A 114 -2.40 2.92 -16.75
C LYS A 114 -1.10 2.78 -17.56
N SER A 115 0.01 3.20 -16.97
CA SER A 115 1.33 3.06 -17.56
C SER A 115 1.66 1.57 -17.80
N ARG A 116 1.33 0.72 -16.83
CA ARG A 116 1.54 -0.73 -16.94
C ARG A 116 0.65 -1.37 -18.02
N ALA A 117 -0.62 -1.00 -18.08
CA ALA A 117 -1.53 -1.49 -19.13
C ALA A 117 -1.02 -1.15 -20.52
N LYS A 118 -0.54 0.08 -20.74
CA LYS A 118 0.08 0.50 -21.99
C LYS A 118 1.35 -0.28 -22.32
N ALA A 119 2.19 -0.56 -21.31
CA ALA A 119 3.39 -1.37 -21.50
C ALA A 119 3.07 -2.81 -21.93
N CYS A 120 1.97 -3.38 -21.45
CA CYS A 120 1.54 -4.73 -21.81
C CYS A 120 1.05 -4.87 -23.27
N VAL A 121 0.65 -3.78 -23.92
CA VAL A 121 0.16 -3.80 -25.32
C VAL A 121 1.22 -3.32 -26.31
N THR A 122 2.48 -3.26 -25.91
CA THR A 122 3.57 -2.89 -26.81
C THR A 122 3.97 -4.08 -27.70
N VAL A 123 4.13 -3.85 -28.99
CA VAL A 123 4.58 -4.85 -29.97
C VAL A 123 6.09 -4.66 -30.25
N PRO A 124 6.91 -5.71 -30.31
CA PRO A 124 6.60 -7.12 -30.13
C PRO A 124 6.12 -7.43 -28.72
N THR A 125 5.23 -8.43 -28.61
CA THR A 125 4.50 -8.74 -27.40
C THR A 125 5.41 -8.86 -26.18
N ASN A 126 5.01 -8.18 -25.11
CA ASN A 126 5.74 -8.20 -23.86
C ASN A 126 5.51 -9.53 -23.11
N MET A 127 6.57 -10.33 -22.96
CA MET A 127 6.54 -11.60 -22.22
C MET A 127 6.59 -11.42 -20.70
N ASP A 128 6.34 -10.22 -20.21
CA ASP A 128 6.32 -9.92 -18.79
C ASP A 128 5.18 -10.71 -18.09
N PRO A 129 5.48 -11.50 -17.06
CA PRO A 129 4.49 -12.33 -16.36
C PRO A 129 3.39 -11.53 -15.65
N VAL A 130 3.59 -10.24 -15.43
CA VAL A 130 2.59 -9.33 -14.89
C VAL A 130 1.50 -9.00 -15.91
N CYS A 131 1.81 -9.10 -17.21
CA CYS A 131 0.84 -8.83 -18.26
C CYS A 131 -0.13 -10.01 -18.48
N PRO A 132 -1.38 -9.76 -18.91
CA PRO A 132 -2.34 -10.82 -19.20
C PRO A 132 -1.80 -11.80 -20.24
N SER A 133 -2.05 -13.10 -20.05
CA SER A 133 -1.59 -14.13 -20.99
C SER A 133 -2.04 -13.89 -22.43
N ALA A 134 -3.19 -13.26 -22.63
CA ALA A 134 -3.69 -12.88 -23.95
C ALA A 134 -2.76 -11.90 -24.71
N THR A 135 -1.88 -11.15 -24.02
CA THR A 135 -0.90 -10.23 -24.63
C THR A 135 0.43 -10.91 -24.95
N GLN A 136 0.64 -12.14 -24.51
CA GLN A 136 1.91 -12.85 -24.61
C GLN A 136 2.05 -13.72 -25.88
N SER A 137 1.11 -13.63 -26.81
CA SER A 137 1.18 -14.37 -28.06
C SER A 137 2.08 -13.68 -29.08
N SER A 138 2.95 -14.44 -29.75
CA SER A 138 3.82 -13.94 -30.84
C SER A 138 3.09 -13.76 -32.18
N HIS A 139 1.82 -14.14 -32.26
CA HIS A 139 1.02 -14.15 -33.48
C HIS A 139 -0.16 -13.19 -33.38
N LEU A 140 0.10 -11.94 -33.07
CA LEU A 140 -0.91 -10.89 -32.95
C LEU A 140 -0.68 -9.80 -34.01
N ALA A 141 -1.68 -9.57 -34.87
CA ALA A 141 -1.70 -8.49 -35.84
C ALA A 141 -1.95 -7.12 -35.17
N SER A 142 -2.75 -7.11 -34.09
CA SER A 142 -2.96 -5.92 -33.28
C SER A 142 -3.20 -6.26 -31.83
N LEU A 143 -2.85 -5.30 -30.97
CA LEU A 143 -2.97 -5.38 -29.53
C LEU A 143 -3.18 -3.96 -29.00
N GLU A 144 -4.31 -3.72 -28.32
CA GLU A 144 -4.66 -2.39 -27.83
C GLU A 144 -5.43 -2.42 -26.51
N VAL A 145 -5.27 -1.38 -25.69
CA VAL A 145 -6.14 -1.12 -24.53
C VAL A 145 -7.41 -0.47 -25.03
N THR A 146 -8.54 -1.16 -24.93
CA THR A 146 -9.86 -0.65 -25.35
C THR A 146 -10.65 0.00 -24.22
N THR A 147 -10.36 -0.36 -22.95
CA THR A 147 -10.90 0.32 -21.78
C THR A 147 -9.78 0.41 -20.74
N ASP A 148 -9.41 1.62 -20.37
CA ASP A 148 -8.40 1.88 -19.37
C ASP A 148 -9.01 1.89 -17.95
N ALA A 149 -8.19 1.70 -16.92
CA ALA A 149 -8.63 1.85 -15.56
C ALA A 149 -9.09 3.29 -15.28
N THR A 150 -10.19 3.45 -14.58
CA THR A 150 -10.73 4.76 -14.16
C THR A 150 -10.57 5.00 -12.66
N SER A 151 -10.40 3.93 -11.89
CA SER A 151 -10.24 3.99 -10.44
C SER A 151 -9.37 2.86 -9.90
N VAL A 152 -8.93 3.04 -8.65
CA VAL A 152 -8.26 2.02 -7.86
C VAL A 152 -8.89 1.95 -6.47
N THR A 153 -9.02 0.74 -5.95
CA THR A 153 -9.42 0.49 -4.58
C THR A 153 -8.18 0.21 -3.75
N MET A 154 -7.99 0.97 -2.69
CA MET A 154 -6.94 0.72 -1.70
C MET A 154 -7.50 -0.20 -0.62
N GLU A 155 -6.93 -1.40 -0.49
CA GLU A 155 -7.31 -2.37 0.58
C GLU A 155 -6.69 -1.99 1.92
N SER A 156 -5.55 -1.31 1.83
CA SER A 156 -4.80 -0.71 2.95
C SER A 156 -3.93 0.41 2.39
N GLY A 157 -3.18 1.12 3.21
CA GLY A 157 -2.18 2.08 2.73
C GLY A 157 -1.07 1.47 1.86
N THR A 158 -1.01 0.13 1.75
CA THR A 158 0.07 -0.59 1.07
C THR A 158 -0.38 -1.53 -0.04
N ARG A 159 -1.67 -1.81 -0.21
CA ARG A 159 -2.19 -2.72 -1.24
C ARG A 159 -3.28 -2.05 -2.05
N PHE A 160 -3.35 -2.37 -3.33
CA PHE A 160 -4.38 -1.87 -4.21
C PHE A 160 -4.85 -2.90 -5.24
N THR A 161 -6.07 -2.69 -5.73
CA THR A 161 -6.65 -3.38 -6.89
C THR A 161 -7.27 -2.33 -7.82
N SER A 162 -7.01 -2.42 -9.13
CA SER A 162 -7.64 -1.54 -10.12
C SER A 162 -9.07 -1.97 -10.42
N ASP A 163 -9.86 -1.07 -10.99
CA ASP A 163 -11.07 -1.47 -11.70
C ASP A 163 -10.74 -2.23 -13.00
N VAL A 164 -11.78 -2.59 -13.75
CA VAL A 164 -11.65 -3.46 -14.93
C VAL A 164 -10.99 -2.73 -16.08
N ILE A 165 -9.93 -3.35 -16.62
CA ILE A 165 -9.23 -2.96 -17.84
C ILE A 165 -9.64 -3.94 -18.93
N SER A 166 -9.84 -3.46 -20.17
CA SER A 166 -10.11 -4.30 -21.33
C SER A 166 -9.03 -4.11 -22.37
N ILE A 167 -8.56 -5.20 -22.91
CA ILE A 167 -7.68 -5.24 -24.09
C ILE A 167 -8.37 -5.97 -25.22
N THR A 168 -8.07 -5.57 -26.44
CA THR A 168 -8.47 -6.29 -27.66
C THR A 168 -7.22 -6.81 -28.36
N THR A 169 -7.22 -8.10 -28.67
CA THR A 169 -6.17 -8.79 -29.42
C THR A 169 -6.74 -9.27 -30.74
N THR A 170 -6.04 -9.02 -31.82
CA THR A 170 -6.39 -9.57 -33.14
C THR A 170 -5.27 -10.51 -33.58
N PRO A 171 -5.54 -11.81 -33.76
CA PRO A 171 -4.53 -12.74 -34.26
C PRO A 171 -4.06 -12.41 -35.66
N ASP A 172 -2.87 -12.87 -36.06
CA ASP A 172 -2.38 -12.79 -37.41
C ASP A 172 -3.32 -13.52 -38.39
N PRO A 173 -3.51 -13.01 -39.63
CA PRO A 173 -4.26 -13.70 -40.63
C PRO A 173 -3.56 -15.01 -41.02
N PRO A 174 -4.32 -16.10 -41.31
CA PRO A 174 -3.74 -17.38 -41.69
C PRO A 174 -2.93 -17.27 -43.00
N LYS A 175 -1.72 -17.86 -42.98
CA LYS A 175 -0.89 -17.96 -44.18
C LYS A 175 -1.56 -18.88 -45.22
N GLY A 176 -2.16 -18.37 -46.24
CA GLY A 176 -2.80 -19.19 -47.29
C GLY A 176 -4.21 -18.77 -47.67
N GLY A 177 -4.67 -17.67 -47.18
CA GLY A 177 -5.99 -17.13 -47.47
C GLY A 177 -7.08 -17.81 -46.63
N GLY A 178 -7.86 -17.02 -45.94
CA GLY A 178 -8.96 -17.46 -45.09
C GLY A 178 -9.72 -16.24 -44.56
N SER A 179 -10.80 -16.46 -43.85
CA SER A 179 -11.54 -15.36 -43.22
C SER A 179 -10.65 -14.60 -42.24
N ALA A 180 -10.77 -13.28 -42.26
CA ALA A 180 -10.08 -12.44 -41.28
C ALA A 180 -10.35 -12.90 -39.84
N PRO A 181 -9.34 -13.02 -39.00
CA PRO A 181 -9.51 -13.45 -37.64
C PRO A 181 -10.36 -12.42 -36.83
N LYS A 182 -11.22 -12.94 -35.95
CA LYS A 182 -12.05 -12.07 -35.11
C LYS A 182 -11.22 -11.54 -33.95
N PRO A 183 -11.37 -10.26 -33.62
CA PRO A 183 -10.78 -9.72 -32.41
C PRO A 183 -11.32 -10.41 -31.12
N ASN A 184 -10.43 -10.69 -30.20
CA ASN A 184 -10.76 -11.22 -28.88
C ASN A 184 -10.63 -10.11 -27.84
N ARG A 185 -11.64 -9.96 -26.99
CA ARG A 185 -11.60 -9.02 -25.87
C ARG A 185 -11.31 -9.78 -24.57
N THR A 186 -10.32 -9.31 -23.85
CA THR A 186 -9.97 -9.84 -22.51
C THR A 186 -10.13 -8.75 -21.48
N GLN A 187 -10.76 -9.10 -20.35
CA GLN A 187 -10.95 -8.21 -19.20
C GLN A 187 -10.14 -8.71 -18.02
N PHE A 188 -9.51 -7.79 -17.32
CA PHE A 188 -8.66 -8.10 -16.16
C PHE A 188 -8.55 -6.91 -15.23
N ARG A 189 -7.94 -7.15 -14.06
CA ARG A 189 -7.57 -6.12 -13.08
C ARG A 189 -6.11 -6.29 -12.74
N PHE A 190 -5.45 -5.19 -12.43
CA PHE A 190 -4.14 -5.23 -11.80
C PHE A 190 -4.28 -5.14 -10.29
N SER A 191 -3.47 -5.92 -9.60
CA SER A 191 -3.23 -5.76 -8.16
C SER A 191 -1.75 -5.52 -7.90
N GLY A 192 -1.45 -4.85 -6.81
CA GLY A 192 -0.07 -4.50 -6.49
C GLY A 192 0.10 -3.91 -5.11
N GLU A 193 1.26 -3.36 -4.90
CA GLU A 193 1.68 -2.82 -3.61
C GLU A 193 2.28 -1.43 -3.75
N VAL A 194 2.10 -0.67 -2.68
CA VAL A 194 2.74 0.62 -2.44
C VAL A 194 3.80 0.41 -1.36
N THR A 195 5.04 0.76 -1.64
CA THR A 195 6.15 0.65 -0.70
C THR A 195 6.72 2.01 -0.36
N TRP A 196 7.03 2.21 0.90
CA TRP A 196 7.61 3.44 1.41
C TRP A 196 9.09 3.24 1.68
N THR A 197 9.91 4.17 1.20
CA THR A 197 11.33 4.22 1.50
C THR A 197 11.57 5.26 2.59
N ASP A 198 12.39 4.93 3.58
CA ASP A 198 12.66 5.82 4.71
C ASP A 198 13.24 7.17 4.21
N GLY A 199 12.69 8.26 4.71
CA GLY A 199 13.08 9.62 4.31
C GLY A 199 12.59 10.08 2.93
N GLN A 200 11.76 9.28 2.23
CA GLN A 200 11.12 9.70 0.98
C GLN A 200 9.64 9.95 1.20
N GLU A 201 9.16 11.09 0.69
CA GLU A 201 7.75 11.44 0.73
C GLU A 201 6.95 10.62 -0.29
N GLU A 202 7.46 10.47 -1.51
CA GLU A 202 6.78 9.76 -2.60
C GLU A 202 7.01 8.25 -2.51
N PRO A 203 5.92 7.46 -2.48
CA PRO A 203 6.03 6.00 -2.44
C PRO A 203 6.32 5.41 -3.81
N THR A 204 6.87 4.20 -3.81
CA THR A 204 7.03 3.37 -5.00
C THR A 204 5.80 2.49 -5.19
N VAL A 205 5.18 2.57 -6.37
CA VAL A 205 4.03 1.73 -6.75
C VAL A 205 4.50 0.58 -7.62
N THR A 206 4.24 -0.65 -7.19
CA THR A 206 4.59 -1.86 -7.92
C THR A 206 3.35 -2.66 -8.27
N VAL A 207 3.05 -2.78 -9.57
CA VAL A 207 2.02 -3.70 -10.08
C VAL A 207 2.60 -5.11 -10.08
N LYS A 208 1.98 -6.04 -9.35
CA LYS A 208 2.53 -7.38 -9.12
C LYS A 208 1.88 -8.48 -9.94
N ARG A 209 0.60 -8.39 -10.22
CA ARG A 209 -0.11 -9.43 -10.94
C ARG A 209 -1.37 -8.92 -11.63
N THR A 210 -1.81 -9.72 -12.60
CA THR A 210 -3.10 -9.60 -13.26
C THR A 210 -4.08 -10.60 -12.70
N GLU A 211 -5.30 -10.15 -12.42
CA GLU A 211 -6.40 -11.01 -11.97
C GLU A 211 -7.53 -10.97 -13.02
N PRO A 212 -8.21 -12.10 -13.31
CA PRO A 212 -9.36 -12.07 -14.20
C PRO A 212 -10.43 -11.16 -13.60
N ALA A 213 -11.10 -10.40 -14.46
CA ALA A 213 -12.32 -9.72 -14.08
C ALA A 213 -13.42 -10.80 -14.05
N GLY A 214 -13.85 -11.19 -12.87
CA GLY A 214 -14.90 -12.18 -12.67
C GLY A 214 -16.24 -11.74 -13.25
#